data_9f1ba7282200d950b32682f3f16ce045
#
_entry.id   9f1ba7282200d950b32682f3f16ce045
#
_cell.length_a   1.000
_cell.length_b   1.000
_cell.length_c   1.000
_cell.angle_alpha   90.00
_cell.angle_beta   90.00
_cell.angle_gamma   90.00
#
_symmetry.space_group_name_H-M   'P 1'
#
loop_
_entity.id
_entity.type
_entity.pdbx_description
1 polymer ?
#
loop_
_entity_poly.entity_id
_entity_poly.type
_entity_poly.pdbx_seq_one_letter_code
_entity_poly.pdbx_strand_id
1 'polypeptide(L)'
;MLRMALIAISLSFVGCATSKDILYFQDIDEVQPVLLAAKYEAVIKKDDELKIIISGPDKAVTDPYNMTLADVSVGFTTNNAPETPMMSYLVDADGNINFPILGRIHVEGLTRIQLIDYLTREIGKDVKDPIVYVSFKNYKITVLGEVRSPGTYTYNSEKITVLQAIGYAGDLTVTAMRDGIILLREEDGVLRHIKIDLRDSSILDSPYYYLQQNDVLYVPPSSTRMVAANSATGLWSTILSSVSTVIAVIGLIVK
;
A
#
# COMPACT_ATOMS: atom_id res chain seq x y z
N MET A 1 13.25 -37.83 45.88
CA MET A 1 14.03 -37.43 44.72
C MET A 1 13.18 -37.35 43.42
N LEU A 2 12.37 -38.36 43.09
CA LEU A 2 11.54 -38.35 41.87
C LEU A 2 10.54 -37.17 41.78
N ARG A 3 9.92 -36.75 42.89
CA ARG A 3 8.99 -35.61 42.96
C ARG A 3 9.66 -34.26 42.71
N MET A 4 10.90 -34.09 43.15
CA MET A 4 11.69 -32.87 42.89
C MET A 4 12.15 -32.77 41.42
N ALA A 5 12.47 -33.91 40.80
CA ALA A 5 12.81 -33.97 39.38
C ALA A 5 11.62 -33.61 38.46
N LEU A 6 10.41 -34.03 38.81
CA LEU A 6 9.17 -33.67 38.09
C LEU A 6 8.83 -32.19 38.17
N ILE A 7 9.08 -31.54 39.30
CA ILE A 7 8.85 -30.11 39.49
C ILE A 7 9.91 -29.29 38.71
N ALA A 8 11.16 -29.73 38.64
CA ALA A 8 12.21 -29.08 37.88
C ALA A 8 11.97 -29.13 36.36
N ILE A 9 11.36 -30.19 35.83
CA ILE A 9 11.02 -30.32 34.40
C ILE A 9 9.83 -29.45 34.03
N SER A 10 8.90 -29.15 34.94
CA SER A 10 7.75 -28.29 34.64
C SER A 10 8.08 -26.78 34.54
N LEU A 11 9.19 -26.34 35.11
CA LEU A 11 9.64 -24.93 35.07
C LEU A 11 10.39 -24.57 33.80
N SER A 12 10.74 -25.50 32.93
CA SER A 12 11.60 -25.24 31.76
C SER A 12 10.84 -24.77 30.53
N PHE A 13 9.52 -24.59 30.57
CA PHE A 13 8.70 -24.26 29.40
C PHE A 13 8.11 -22.84 29.39
N VAL A 14 8.60 -21.92 30.20
CA VAL A 14 8.19 -20.51 30.10
C VAL A 14 9.08 -19.81 29.08
N GLY A 15 8.82 -20.07 27.80
CA GLY A 15 9.34 -19.24 26.70
C GLY A 15 8.57 -17.93 26.67
N CYS A 16 9.13 -16.86 27.24
CA CYS A 16 8.61 -15.51 27.04
C CYS A 16 8.78 -15.14 25.57
N ALA A 17 7.67 -15.04 24.82
CA ALA A 17 7.67 -14.29 23.57
C ALA A 17 8.01 -12.84 23.92
N THR A 18 9.10 -12.31 23.37
CA THR A 18 9.55 -10.95 23.65
C THR A 18 8.58 -9.98 22.97
N SER A 19 7.91 -9.12 23.72
CA SER A 19 6.98 -8.09 23.21
C SER A 19 7.65 -7.11 22.24
N LYS A 20 8.96 -7.02 22.23
CA LYS A 20 9.75 -6.17 21.34
C LYS A 20 9.55 -6.46 19.85
N ASP A 21 9.21 -7.69 19.45
CA ASP A 21 9.01 -8.04 18.03
C ASP A 21 7.68 -7.50 17.47
N ILE A 22 6.80 -6.98 18.33
CA ILE A 22 5.45 -6.53 17.96
C ILE A 22 5.34 -5.01 17.87
N LEU A 23 6.26 -4.28 18.49
CA LEU A 23 6.20 -2.82 18.56
C LEU A 23 6.77 -2.17 17.30
N TYR A 24 6.15 -1.07 16.88
CA TYR A 24 6.69 -0.13 15.89
C TYR A 24 7.64 0.86 16.57
N PHE A 25 8.62 1.39 15.82
CA PHE A 25 9.46 2.52 16.21
C PHE A 25 10.01 2.44 17.63
N GLN A 26 10.79 1.40 17.91
CA GLN A 26 11.31 1.13 19.25
C GLN A 26 12.32 2.17 19.73
N ASP A 27 12.82 2.99 18.82
CA ASP A 27 13.80 4.07 18.99
C ASP A 27 13.19 5.46 18.86
N ILE A 28 11.85 5.60 18.84
CA ILE A 28 11.15 6.87 18.55
C ILE A 28 11.53 8.00 19.53
N ASP A 29 11.85 7.67 20.77
CA ASP A 29 12.25 8.62 21.79
C ASP A 29 13.63 9.27 21.52
N GLU A 30 14.45 8.65 20.66
CA GLU A 30 15.78 9.13 20.27
C GLU A 30 15.71 10.00 19.00
N VAL A 31 14.57 10.02 18.33
CA VAL A 31 14.40 10.71 17.05
C VAL A 31 14.12 12.19 17.28
N GLN A 32 14.99 13.02 16.72
CA GLN A 32 14.70 14.46 16.61
C GLN A 32 13.55 14.71 15.62
N PRO A 33 12.78 15.82 15.77
CA PRO A 33 11.75 16.16 14.81
C PRO A 33 12.31 16.14 13.39
N VAL A 34 11.85 15.16 12.60
CA VAL A 34 12.26 15.00 11.22
C VAL A 34 11.50 16.01 10.39
N LEU A 35 12.20 16.85 9.66
CA LEU A 35 11.60 17.52 8.53
C LEU A 35 11.26 16.41 7.54
N LEU A 36 10.01 15.96 7.52
CA LEU A 36 9.51 15.00 6.56
C LEU A 36 10.02 15.44 5.20
N ALA A 37 10.89 14.59 4.62
CA ALA A 37 11.70 14.90 3.47
C ALA A 37 10.91 15.71 2.47
N ALA A 38 11.45 16.85 2.14
CA ALA A 38 10.81 17.84 1.34
C ALA A 38 10.14 17.19 0.13
N LYS A 39 8.81 17.23 0.11
CA LYS A 39 8.03 17.17 -1.10
C LYS A 39 8.25 15.91 -1.96
N TYR A 40 7.80 14.77 -1.46
CA TYR A 40 7.43 13.72 -2.40
C TYR A 40 6.30 14.27 -3.28
N GLU A 41 6.54 14.39 -4.57
CA GLU A 41 5.53 14.67 -5.58
C GLU A 41 5.45 13.44 -6.48
N ALA A 42 4.24 12.92 -6.67
CA ALA A 42 4.02 11.84 -7.60
C ALA A 42 4.39 12.30 -9.01
N VAL A 43 5.18 11.48 -9.69
CA VAL A 43 5.56 11.68 -11.08
C VAL A 43 4.66 10.81 -11.94
N ILE A 44 4.13 11.38 -13.00
CA ILE A 44 3.28 10.69 -13.97
C ILE A 44 4.10 9.60 -14.67
N LYS A 45 3.54 8.39 -14.74
CA LYS A 45 4.13 7.22 -15.38
C LYS A 45 3.22 6.69 -16.48
N LYS A 46 3.75 5.79 -17.28
CA LYS A 46 2.97 4.99 -18.23
C LYS A 46 1.86 4.23 -17.49
N ASP A 47 0.73 4.03 -18.16
CA ASP A 47 -0.48 3.39 -17.62
C ASP A 47 -1.18 4.16 -16.50
N ASP A 48 -0.73 5.37 -16.16
CA ASP A 48 -1.47 6.24 -15.26
C ASP A 48 -2.73 6.75 -15.95
N GLU A 49 -3.81 6.84 -15.17
CA GLU A 49 -5.09 7.40 -15.61
C GLU A 49 -5.30 8.77 -14.96
N LEU A 50 -5.26 9.81 -15.77
CA LEU A 50 -5.36 11.19 -15.32
C LEU A 50 -6.77 11.73 -15.57
N LYS A 51 -7.38 12.33 -14.56
CA LYS A 51 -8.56 13.17 -14.70
C LYS A 51 -8.09 14.61 -14.85
N ILE A 52 -8.40 15.23 -15.99
CA ILE A 52 -8.05 16.62 -16.29
C ILE A 52 -9.35 17.37 -16.55
N ILE A 53 -9.53 18.51 -15.88
CA ILE A 53 -10.70 19.38 -16.01
C ILE A 53 -10.21 20.79 -16.28
N ILE A 54 -10.75 21.38 -17.31
CA ILE A 54 -10.50 22.77 -17.66
C ILE A 54 -11.75 23.59 -17.35
N SER A 55 -11.57 24.65 -16.58
CA SER A 55 -12.62 25.59 -16.22
C SER A 55 -12.18 27.03 -16.51
N GLY A 56 -13.10 27.91 -16.68
CA GLY A 56 -12.82 29.33 -16.96
C GLY A 56 -14.09 30.18 -16.90
N PRO A 57 -13.97 31.51 -17.11
CA PRO A 57 -15.10 32.44 -17.06
C PRO A 57 -16.17 32.17 -18.12
N ASP A 58 -15.77 31.66 -19.29
CA ASP A 58 -16.68 31.27 -20.36
C ASP A 58 -16.65 29.77 -20.61
N LYS A 59 -17.74 29.11 -20.24
CA LYS A 59 -17.90 27.67 -20.40
C LYS A 59 -17.86 27.23 -21.87
N ALA A 60 -18.43 28.03 -22.78
CA ALA A 60 -18.46 27.67 -24.21
C ALA A 60 -17.06 27.59 -24.83
N VAL A 61 -16.10 28.34 -24.27
CA VAL A 61 -14.68 28.31 -24.70
C VAL A 61 -13.91 27.19 -24.05
N THR A 62 -14.30 26.77 -22.82
CA THR A 62 -13.59 25.70 -22.09
C THR A 62 -14.15 24.30 -22.38
N ASP A 63 -15.43 24.15 -22.73
CA ASP A 63 -16.05 22.85 -23.01
C ASP A 63 -15.29 22.03 -24.09
N PRO A 64 -14.77 22.61 -25.18
CA PRO A 64 -14.01 21.86 -26.19
C PRO A 64 -12.71 21.20 -25.65
N TYR A 65 -12.17 21.66 -24.51
CA TYR A 65 -11.00 21.07 -23.87
C TYR A 65 -11.36 19.92 -22.91
N ASN A 66 -12.65 19.73 -22.60
CA ASN A 66 -13.15 18.72 -21.68
C ASN A 66 -13.81 17.58 -22.46
N MET A 67 -13.14 16.45 -22.51
CA MET A 67 -13.70 15.25 -23.15
C MET A 67 -14.77 14.64 -22.25
N THR A 68 -15.98 14.45 -22.80
CA THR A 68 -17.10 13.82 -22.11
C THR A 68 -17.48 12.49 -22.76
N LEU A 69 -18.14 11.59 -22.02
CA LEU A 69 -18.65 10.33 -22.60
C LEU A 69 -19.68 10.57 -23.70
N ALA A 70 -20.36 11.74 -23.71
CA ALA A 70 -21.27 12.10 -24.77
C ALA A 70 -20.58 12.19 -26.13
N ASP A 71 -19.30 12.60 -26.16
CA ASP A 71 -18.52 12.73 -27.39
C ASP A 71 -18.10 11.38 -27.97
N VAL A 72 -18.14 10.30 -27.15
CA VAL A 72 -17.72 8.95 -27.53
C VAL A 72 -18.90 7.98 -27.64
N SER A 73 -20.07 8.32 -27.08
CA SER A 73 -21.25 7.46 -27.02
C SER A 73 -21.98 7.44 -28.35
N VAL A 74 -21.49 6.71 -29.30
CA VAL A 74 -22.29 6.28 -30.44
C VAL A 74 -23.12 5.06 -29.99
N GLY A 75 -24.29 5.30 -29.37
CA GLY A 75 -25.35 4.30 -29.35
C GLY A 75 -25.81 3.69 -28.03
N PHE A 76 -25.43 4.18 -26.86
CA PHE A 76 -26.01 3.69 -25.59
C PHE A 76 -26.56 4.86 -24.74
N THR A 77 -27.84 5.13 -24.89
CA THR A 77 -28.58 6.02 -23.98
C THR A 77 -29.05 5.23 -22.76
N THR A 78 -28.38 5.38 -21.62
CA THR A 78 -28.94 4.98 -20.33
C THR A 78 -29.61 6.19 -19.71
N ASN A 79 -30.93 6.17 -19.61
CA ASN A 79 -31.82 7.27 -19.22
C ASN A 79 -31.74 7.70 -17.75
N ASN A 80 -30.69 7.32 -16.98
CA ASN A 80 -30.63 7.58 -15.54
C ASN A 80 -29.26 8.03 -15.00
N ALA A 81 -28.38 8.60 -15.81
CA ALA A 81 -27.14 9.17 -15.29
C ALA A 81 -27.29 10.70 -15.12
N PRO A 82 -27.28 11.24 -13.89
CA PRO A 82 -27.46 12.68 -13.67
C PRO A 82 -26.25 13.54 -14.06
N GLU A 83 -25.10 12.95 -14.38
CA GLU A 83 -23.91 13.67 -14.86
C GLU A 83 -23.23 12.86 -15.97
N THR A 84 -22.89 13.49 -17.08
CA THR A 84 -22.05 12.89 -18.11
C THR A 84 -20.68 12.66 -17.50
N PRO A 85 -20.25 11.39 -17.31
CA PRO A 85 -18.96 11.15 -16.66
C PRO A 85 -17.84 11.72 -17.55
N MET A 86 -17.03 12.57 -16.98
CA MET A 86 -15.83 13.07 -17.66
C MET A 86 -14.86 11.92 -17.88
N MET A 87 -14.31 11.84 -19.08
CA MET A 87 -13.32 10.84 -19.43
C MET A 87 -11.99 11.11 -18.71
N SER A 88 -11.26 10.07 -18.45
CA SER A 88 -9.88 10.13 -18.02
C SER A 88 -8.94 9.90 -19.21
N TYR A 89 -7.73 10.40 -19.07
CA TYR A 89 -6.67 10.28 -20.06
C TYR A 89 -5.70 9.19 -19.60
N LEU A 90 -5.60 8.12 -20.38
CA LEU A 90 -4.60 7.08 -20.15
C LEU A 90 -3.26 7.53 -20.75
N VAL A 91 -2.20 7.46 -19.96
CA VAL A 91 -0.83 7.67 -20.42
C VAL A 91 -0.38 6.45 -21.21
N ASP A 92 -0.06 6.64 -22.47
CA ASP A 92 0.31 5.57 -23.39
C ASP A 92 1.74 5.02 -23.12
N ALA A 93 2.10 3.97 -23.86
CA ALA A 93 3.42 3.34 -23.76
C ALA A 93 4.60 4.25 -24.11
N ASP A 94 4.36 5.36 -24.81
CA ASP A 94 5.35 6.38 -25.14
C ASP A 94 5.32 7.57 -24.15
N GLY A 95 4.52 7.48 -23.08
CA GLY A 95 4.41 8.52 -22.06
C GLY A 95 3.55 9.71 -22.46
N ASN A 96 2.64 9.56 -23.42
CA ASN A 96 1.81 10.66 -23.92
C ASN A 96 0.33 10.44 -23.56
N ILE A 97 -0.42 11.56 -23.57
CA ILE A 97 -1.89 11.56 -23.59
C ILE A 97 -2.39 12.25 -24.86
N ASN A 98 -3.57 11.86 -25.34
CA ASN A 98 -4.30 12.58 -26.38
C ASN A 98 -5.22 13.60 -25.72
N PHE A 99 -4.85 14.87 -25.80
CA PHE A 99 -5.60 15.96 -25.19
C PHE A 99 -6.38 16.74 -26.26
N PRO A 100 -7.66 17.08 -26.04
CA PRO A 100 -8.45 17.82 -27.01
C PRO A 100 -7.75 19.13 -27.42
N ILE A 101 -7.87 19.50 -28.68
CA ILE A 101 -7.27 20.72 -29.29
C ILE A 101 -5.74 20.70 -29.31
N LEU A 102 -5.07 20.33 -28.19
CA LEU A 102 -3.61 20.30 -28.12
C LEU A 102 -2.99 19.06 -28.78
N GLY A 103 -3.81 18.02 -29.04
CA GLY A 103 -3.35 16.77 -29.64
C GLY A 103 -2.53 15.91 -28.68
N ARG A 104 -1.51 15.25 -29.19
CA ARG A 104 -0.64 14.34 -28.41
C ARG A 104 0.40 15.15 -27.65
N ILE A 105 0.37 15.05 -26.31
CA ILE A 105 1.29 15.75 -25.41
C ILE A 105 2.04 14.75 -24.55
N HIS A 106 3.34 14.95 -24.35
CA HIS A 106 4.17 14.13 -23.49
C HIS A 106 4.01 14.55 -22.03
N VAL A 107 3.64 13.61 -21.17
CA VAL A 107 3.34 13.87 -19.76
C VAL A 107 4.15 12.99 -18.81
N GLU A 108 4.74 11.90 -19.29
CA GLU A 108 5.60 11.03 -18.46
C GLU A 108 6.76 11.85 -17.88
N GLY A 109 7.06 11.61 -16.60
CA GLY A 109 8.13 12.32 -15.90
C GLY A 109 7.73 13.69 -15.34
N LEU A 110 6.56 14.22 -15.72
CA LEU A 110 6.05 15.47 -15.13
C LEU A 110 5.40 15.19 -13.77
N THR A 111 5.56 16.13 -12.85
CA THR A 111 4.69 16.15 -11.65
C THR A 111 3.31 16.71 -12.04
N ARG A 112 2.30 16.49 -11.18
CA ARG A 112 0.97 17.07 -11.37
C ARG A 112 1.03 18.60 -11.54
N ILE A 113 1.86 19.27 -10.75
CA ILE A 113 2.01 20.74 -10.80
C ILE A 113 2.61 21.17 -12.14
N GLN A 114 3.66 20.49 -12.60
CA GLN A 114 4.28 20.78 -13.90
C GLN A 114 3.30 20.59 -15.07
N LEU A 115 2.44 19.54 -15.00
CA LEU A 115 1.41 19.35 -16.01
C LEU A 115 0.34 20.45 -15.96
N ILE A 116 -0.07 20.88 -14.77
CA ILE A 116 -0.99 22.02 -14.60
C ILE A 116 -0.40 23.29 -15.23
N ASP A 117 0.84 23.61 -14.92
CA ASP A 117 1.53 24.80 -15.43
C ASP A 117 1.65 24.75 -16.95
N TYR A 118 2.00 23.58 -17.50
CA TYR A 118 2.07 23.36 -18.94
C TYR A 118 0.72 23.61 -19.60
N LEU A 119 -0.34 22.95 -19.14
CA LEU A 119 -1.68 23.07 -19.70
C LEU A 119 -2.23 24.49 -19.53
N THR A 120 -2.04 25.12 -18.39
CA THR A 120 -2.47 26.51 -18.14
C THR A 120 -1.84 27.47 -19.13
N ARG A 121 -0.55 27.31 -19.43
CA ARG A 121 0.16 28.14 -20.40
C ARG A 121 -0.33 27.91 -21.84
N GLU A 122 -0.51 26.63 -22.24
CA GLU A 122 -0.93 26.32 -23.60
C GLU A 122 -2.38 26.72 -23.85
N ILE A 123 -3.30 26.40 -22.93
CA ILE A 123 -4.72 26.73 -23.00
C ILE A 123 -4.95 28.26 -22.86
N GLY A 124 -4.12 28.93 -22.06
CA GLY A 124 -4.18 30.37 -21.85
C GLY A 124 -3.94 31.22 -23.11
N LYS A 125 -3.51 30.60 -24.22
CA LYS A 125 -3.43 31.29 -25.54
C LYS A 125 -4.81 31.55 -26.14
N ASP A 126 -5.78 30.69 -25.84
CA ASP A 126 -7.14 30.72 -26.42
C ASP A 126 -8.21 31.02 -25.37
N VAL A 127 -7.97 30.62 -24.11
CA VAL A 127 -8.89 30.81 -22.98
C VAL A 127 -8.33 31.82 -22.01
N LYS A 128 -9.12 32.86 -21.70
CA LYS A 128 -8.72 33.84 -20.68
C LYS A 128 -8.83 33.25 -19.29
N ASP A 129 -7.77 33.34 -18.49
CA ASP A 129 -7.70 32.89 -17.09
C ASP A 129 -8.20 31.44 -16.89
N PRO A 130 -7.60 30.44 -17.60
CA PRO A 130 -8.03 29.05 -17.46
C PRO A 130 -7.64 28.48 -16.09
N ILE A 131 -8.55 27.73 -15.49
CA ILE A 131 -8.30 26.95 -14.27
C ILE A 131 -8.16 25.50 -14.70
N VAL A 132 -6.96 24.94 -14.49
CA VAL A 132 -6.65 23.53 -14.81
C VAL A 132 -6.63 22.71 -13.52
N TYR A 133 -7.45 21.67 -13.47
CA TYR A 133 -7.43 20.67 -12.40
C TYR A 133 -6.92 19.35 -12.97
N VAL A 134 -5.93 18.75 -12.29
CA VAL A 134 -5.37 17.44 -12.64
C VAL A 134 -5.38 16.56 -11.40
N SER A 135 -5.82 15.32 -11.52
CA SER A 135 -5.73 14.30 -10.47
C SER A 135 -5.51 12.92 -11.07
N PHE A 136 -4.82 12.06 -10.32
CA PHE A 136 -4.72 10.64 -10.65
C PHE A 136 -6.04 9.95 -10.31
N LYS A 137 -6.53 9.06 -11.18
CA LYS A 137 -7.78 8.34 -10.98
C LYS A 137 -7.55 6.90 -10.53
N ASN A 138 -6.47 6.29 -10.97
CA ASN A 138 -6.16 4.87 -10.73
C ASN A 138 -5.02 4.66 -9.73
N TYR A 139 -4.74 5.63 -8.84
CA TYR A 139 -3.63 5.49 -7.89
C TYR A 139 -3.94 4.35 -6.92
N LYS A 140 -3.22 3.26 -7.03
CA LYS A 140 -3.42 2.03 -6.25
C LYS A 140 -2.11 1.48 -5.73
N ILE A 141 -2.21 0.81 -4.58
CA ILE A 141 -1.16 0.01 -3.98
C ILE A 141 -1.71 -1.36 -3.62
N THR A 142 -0.86 -2.35 -3.54
CA THR A 142 -1.25 -3.69 -3.11
C THR A 142 -0.54 -4.06 -1.81
N VAL A 143 -1.29 -4.53 -0.82
CA VAL A 143 -0.75 -5.01 0.46
C VAL A 143 -1.07 -6.49 0.61
N LEU A 144 -0.04 -7.31 0.79
CA LEU A 144 -0.15 -8.76 0.86
C LEU A 144 0.50 -9.32 2.14
N GLY A 145 0.13 -10.55 2.48
CA GLY A 145 0.75 -11.30 3.58
C GLY A 145 0.06 -11.10 4.92
N GLU A 146 0.85 -10.93 5.98
CA GLU A 146 0.39 -10.91 7.38
C GLU A 146 -0.23 -9.57 7.81
N VAL A 147 -1.28 -9.17 7.11
CA VAL A 147 -2.17 -8.04 7.45
C VAL A 147 -3.60 -8.57 7.64
N ARG A 148 -4.48 -7.79 8.28
CA ARG A 148 -5.87 -8.24 8.52
C ARG A 148 -6.68 -8.37 7.25
N SER A 149 -6.45 -7.50 6.28
CA SER A 149 -7.20 -7.43 5.02
C SER A 149 -6.23 -7.28 3.85
N PRO A 150 -5.60 -8.37 3.37
CA PRO A 150 -4.78 -8.28 2.17
C PRO A 150 -5.61 -7.87 0.96
N GLY A 151 -5.06 -7.02 0.10
CA GLY A 151 -5.79 -6.56 -1.09
C GLY A 151 -5.10 -5.43 -1.83
N THR A 152 -5.72 -5.01 -2.93
CA THR A 152 -5.35 -3.80 -3.67
C THR A 152 -6.26 -2.65 -3.24
N TYR A 153 -5.66 -1.54 -2.86
CA TYR A 153 -6.33 -0.35 -2.34
C TYR A 153 -6.15 0.80 -3.31
N THR A 154 -7.26 1.38 -3.73
CA THR A 154 -7.27 2.62 -4.52
C THR A 154 -7.47 3.80 -3.57
N TYR A 155 -6.74 4.87 -3.77
CA TYR A 155 -6.86 6.07 -2.94
C TYR A 155 -6.81 7.34 -3.79
N ASN A 156 -7.42 8.41 -3.26
CA ASN A 156 -7.62 9.67 -3.97
C ASN A 156 -6.57 10.74 -3.63
N SER A 157 -5.41 10.33 -3.13
CA SER A 157 -4.31 11.21 -2.78
C SER A 157 -3.06 10.84 -3.57
N GLU A 158 -2.22 11.80 -3.88
CA GLU A 158 -0.94 11.56 -4.55
C GLU A 158 0.14 11.02 -3.61
N LYS A 159 -0.14 11.02 -2.32
CA LYS A 159 0.82 10.61 -1.28
C LYS A 159 0.16 9.60 -0.37
N ILE A 160 0.78 8.45 -0.26
CA ILE A 160 0.46 7.44 0.73
C ILE A 160 1.76 6.95 1.35
N THR A 161 1.79 6.85 2.66
CA THR A 161 2.94 6.32 3.38
C THR A 161 2.79 4.81 3.56
N VAL A 162 3.91 4.13 3.84
CA VAL A 162 3.91 2.70 4.22
C VAL A 162 2.94 2.45 5.38
N LEU A 163 2.92 3.33 6.38
CA LEU A 163 2.05 3.21 7.55
C LEU A 163 0.57 3.35 7.18
N GLN A 164 0.24 4.30 6.30
CA GLN A 164 -1.14 4.46 5.82
C GLN A 164 -1.59 3.24 5.01
N ALA A 165 -0.70 2.67 4.18
CA ALA A 165 -0.99 1.46 3.42
C ALA A 165 -1.31 0.28 4.34
N ILE A 166 -0.51 0.09 5.39
CA ILE A 166 -0.75 -0.91 6.43
C ILE A 166 -2.07 -0.63 7.16
N GLY A 167 -2.34 0.64 7.48
CA GLY A 167 -3.61 1.06 8.09
C GLY A 167 -4.83 0.72 7.22
N TYR A 168 -4.76 0.94 5.90
CA TYR A 168 -5.81 0.51 4.96
C TYR A 168 -6.02 -1.01 4.97
N ALA A 169 -4.94 -1.78 5.11
CA ALA A 169 -4.99 -3.23 5.25
C ALA A 169 -5.42 -3.72 6.65
N GLY A 170 -5.85 -2.81 7.54
CA GLY A 170 -6.37 -3.12 8.88
C GLY A 170 -5.29 -3.44 9.89
N ASP A 171 -4.06 -2.97 9.67
CA ASP A 171 -2.86 -3.21 10.47
C ASP A 171 -2.23 -4.60 10.31
N LEU A 172 -1.01 -4.74 10.80
CA LEU A 172 -0.26 -5.99 10.83
C LEU A 172 -0.89 -6.98 11.82
N THR A 173 -0.86 -8.27 11.50
CA THR A 173 -1.21 -9.30 12.48
C THR A 173 -0.13 -9.42 13.55
N VAL A 174 -0.46 -10.05 14.67
CA VAL A 174 0.53 -10.32 15.74
C VAL A 174 1.66 -11.25 15.27
N THR A 175 1.41 -12.02 14.22
CA THR A 175 2.36 -12.94 13.60
C THR A 175 3.13 -12.34 12.42
N ALA A 176 2.93 -11.06 12.14
CA ALA A 176 3.65 -10.37 11.08
C ALA A 176 5.10 -10.08 11.48
N MET A 177 6.03 -10.24 10.54
CA MET A 177 7.42 -9.85 10.68
C MET A 177 7.56 -8.35 10.35
N ARG A 178 7.85 -7.53 11.35
CA ARG A 178 7.94 -6.07 11.21
C ARG A 178 9.27 -5.58 10.67
N ASP A 179 10.32 -6.39 10.82
CA ASP A 179 11.68 -6.13 10.37
C ASP A 179 12.00 -6.71 8.98
N GLY A 180 11.01 -7.27 8.32
CA GLY A 180 11.20 -7.99 7.08
C GLY A 180 10.17 -7.66 6.00
N ILE A 181 9.48 -6.54 6.11
CA ILE A 181 8.51 -6.12 5.10
C ILE A 181 9.24 -5.84 3.79
N ILE A 182 8.69 -6.31 2.69
CA ILE A 182 9.28 -6.18 1.37
C ILE A 182 8.42 -5.24 0.54
N LEU A 183 8.99 -4.14 0.11
CA LEU A 183 8.40 -3.28 -0.91
C LEU A 183 8.93 -3.73 -2.28
N LEU A 184 8.02 -4.11 -3.17
CA LEU A 184 8.30 -4.35 -4.58
C LEU A 184 7.87 -3.12 -5.38
N ARG A 185 8.81 -2.55 -6.10
CA ARG A 185 8.63 -1.34 -6.93
C ARG A 185 9.25 -1.54 -8.30
N GLU A 186 8.52 -1.19 -9.32
CA GLU A 186 9.06 -1.10 -10.68
C GLU A 186 9.62 0.31 -10.91
N GLU A 187 10.90 0.37 -11.27
CA GLU A 187 11.62 1.59 -11.65
C GLU A 187 12.37 1.32 -12.95
N ASP A 188 12.10 2.11 -13.98
CA ASP A 188 12.75 2.00 -15.30
C ASP A 188 12.67 0.59 -15.92
N GLY A 189 11.52 -0.08 -15.76
CA GLY A 189 11.29 -1.44 -16.25
C GLY A 189 12.02 -2.54 -15.46
N VAL A 190 12.62 -2.19 -14.31
CA VAL A 190 13.29 -3.13 -13.40
C VAL A 190 12.51 -3.27 -12.11
N LEU A 191 12.12 -4.50 -11.78
CA LEU A 191 11.51 -4.79 -10.48
C LEU A 191 12.58 -4.78 -9.38
N ARG A 192 12.47 -3.80 -8.48
CA ARG A 192 13.33 -3.69 -7.28
C ARG A 192 12.60 -4.22 -6.07
N HIS A 193 13.34 -4.82 -5.15
CA HIS A 193 12.84 -5.21 -3.83
C HIS A 193 13.61 -4.46 -2.76
N ILE A 194 12.89 -3.81 -1.86
CA ILE A 194 13.43 -3.02 -0.77
C ILE A 194 12.92 -3.62 0.54
N LYS A 195 13.84 -3.89 1.47
CA LYS A 195 13.48 -4.36 2.79
C LYS A 195 13.20 -3.17 3.70
N ILE A 196 12.06 -3.20 4.38
CA ILE A 196 11.59 -2.19 5.33
C ILE A 196 11.52 -2.81 6.72
N ASP A 197 12.13 -2.13 7.71
CA ASP A 197 11.98 -2.44 9.13
C ASP A 197 11.12 -1.35 9.78
N LEU A 198 9.95 -1.73 10.29
CA LEU A 198 9.05 -0.81 10.96
C LEU A 198 9.33 -0.67 12.47
N ARG A 199 10.29 -1.43 12.99
CA ARG A 199 10.74 -1.28 14.38
C ARG A 199 11.72 -0.12 14.53
N ASP A 200 12.34 0.27 13.41
CA ASP A 200 13.33 1.34 13.31
C ASP A 200 12.66 2.60 12.72
N SER A 201 12.85 3.72 13.40
CA SER A 201 12.30 5.01 12.97
C SER A 201 12.98 5.60 11.73
N SER A 202 14.13 5.08 11.32
CA SER A 202 14.85 5.53 10.11
C SER A 202 14.03 5.42 8.83
N ILE A 203 12.98 4.59 8.82
CA ILE A 203 12.02 4.52 7.71
C ILE A 203 11.36 5.88 7.44
N LEU A 204 11.16 6.71 8.45
CA LEU A 204 10.51 8.03 8.33
C LEU A 204 11.32 9.00 7.44
N ASP A 205 12.64 8.82 7.39
CA ASP A 205 13.56 9.58 6.54
C ASP A 205 13.89 8.88 5.21
N SER A 206 13.41 7.66 5.05
CA SER A 206 13.69 6.88 3.87
C SER A 206 12.94 7.41 2.63
N PRO A 207 13.55 7.42 1.44
CA PRO A 207 12.85 7.70 0.18
C PRO A 207 11.73 6.69 -0.11
N TYR A 208 11.73 5.54 0.57
CA TYR A 208 10.74 4.48 0.44
C TYR A 208 9.58 4.60 1.45
N TYR A 209 9.60 5.63 2.31
CA TYR A 209 8.49 5.91 3.23
C TYR A 209 7.18 6.22 2.49
N TYR A 210 7.28 6.94 1.36
CA TYR A 210 6.18 7.20 0.45
C TYR A 210 6.10 6.11 -0.63
N LEU A 211 4.94 5.51 -0.75
CA LEU A 211 4.66 4.52 -1.78
C LEU A 211 4.32 5.21 -3.10
N GLN A 212 4.67 4.55 -4.19
CA GLN A 212 4.36 4.96 -5.55
C GLN A 212 3.19 4.15 -6.12
N GLN A 213 2.66 4.61 -7.23
CA GLN A 213 1.66 3.89 -8.03
C GLN A 213 2.13 2.47 -8.34
N ASN A 214 1.24 1.49 -8.16
CA ASN A 214 1.47 0.07 -8.37
C ASN A 214 2.47 -0.62 -7.42
N ASP A 215 2.97 0.07 -6.38
CA ASP A 215 3.80 -0.58 -5.37
C ASP A 215 3.08 -1.76 -4.73
N VAL A 216 3.84 -2.82 -4.44
CA VAL A 216 3.36 -3.99 -3.69
C VAL A 216 4.13 -4.08 -2.38
N LEU A 217 3.40 -4.02 -1.27
CA LEU A 217 3.93 -4.18 0.07
C LEU A 217 3.62 -5.60 0.55
N TYR A 218 4.63 -6.43 0.68
CA TYR A 218 4.50 -7.79 1.19
C TYR A 218 4.99 -7.89 2.62
N VAL A 219 4.11 -8.35 3.50
CA VAL A 219 4.38 -8.57 4.93
C VAL A 219 4.57 -10.06 5.18
N PRO A 220 5.80 -10.54 5.44
CA PRO A 220 6.05 -11.95 5.68
C PRO A 220 5.58 -12.38 7.07
N PRO A 221 5.24 -13.68 7.23
CA PRO A 221 4.95 -14.26 8.53
C PRO A 221 6.21 -14.43 9.36
N SER A 222 6.08 -14.30 10.68
CA SER A 222 7.16 -14.60 11.61
C SER A 222 7.50 -16.11 11.63
N SER A 223 8.71 -16.42 12.08
CA SER A 223 9.17 -17.82 12.22
C SER A 223 8.22 -18.67 13.08
N THR A 224 7.61 -18.09 14.08
CA THR A 224 6.65 -18.76 14.97
C THR A 224 5.43 -19.28 14.22
N ARG A 225 4.90 -18.50 13.27
CA ARG A 225 3.78 -18.94 12.43
C ARG A 225 4.20 -19.98 11.41
N MET A 226 5.40 -19.85 10.83
CA MET A 226 5.92 -20.84 9.89
C MET A 226 6.12 -22.20 10.57
N VAL A 227 6.62 -22.21 11.82
CA VAL A 227 6.76 -23.42 12.61
C VAL A 227 5.38 -24.00 12.96
N ALA A 228 4.42 -23.16 13.36
CA ALA A 228 3.06 -23.61 13.66
C ALA A 228 2.35 -24.20 12.43
N ALA A 229 2.58 -23.68 11.24
CA ALA A 229 2.02 -24.22 10.00
C ALA A 229 2.67 -25.54 9.58
N ASN A 230 3.98 -25.71 9.84
CA ASN A 230 4.72 -26.93 9.50
C ASN A 230 4.69 -28.01 10.58
N SER A 231 4.38 -27.61 11.82
CA SER A 231 4.35 -28.60 12.88
C SER A 231 3.00 -29.34 12.87
N ALA A 232 3.07 -30.66 12.76
CA ALA A 232 2.04 -31.58 13.20
C ALA A 232 1.85 -31.44 14.73
N THR A 233 1.82 -30.21 15.28
CA THR A 233 1.75 -29.91 16.72
C THR A 233 0.47 -30.44 17.35
N GLY A 234 -0.56 -30.67 16.53
CA GLY A 234 -1.72 -31.44 16.98
C GLY A 234 -1.38 -32.86 17.41
N LEU A 235 -0.43 -33.52 16.76
CA LEU A 235 0.00 -34.90 17.13
C LEU A 235 0.82 -34.89 18.42
N TRP A 236 1.73 -33.94 18.61
CA TRP A 236 2.54 -33.87 19.83
C TRP A 236 1.74 -33.50 21.08
N SER A 237 0.78 -32.58 20.96
CA SER A 237 -0.12 -32.24 22.08
C SER A 237 -1.04 -33.40 22.42
N THR A 238 -1.54 -34.16 21.45
CA THR A 238 -2.33 -35.40 21.71
C THR A 238 -1.48 -36.50 22.29
N ILE A 239 -0.24 -36.69 21.86
CA ILE A 239 0.68 -37.68 22.45
C ILE A 239 1.03 -37.31 23.88
N LEU A 240 1.37 -36.02 24.15
CA LEU A 240 1.67 -35.59 25.53
C LEU A 240 0.45 -35.74 26.47
N SER A 241 -0.75 -35.39 26.00
CA SER A 241 -1.97 -35.57 26.82
C SER A 241 -2.29 -37.03 27.07
N SER A 242 -2.11 -37.91 26.09
CA SER A 242 -2.32 -39.35 26.26
C SER A 242 -1.30 -39.97 27.21
N VAL A 243 -0.03 -39.57 27.12
CA VAL A 243 1.02 -40.03 28.06
C VAL A 243 0.73 -39.57 29.49
N SER A 244 0.31 -38.32 29.69
CA SER A 244 -0.04 -37.81 31.01
C SER A 244 -1.26 -38.52 31.60
N THR A 245 -2.24 -38.88 30.79
CA THR A 245 -3.42 -39.67 31.22
C THR A 245 -3.01 -41.08 31.62
N VAL A 246 -2.16 -41.75 30.85
CA VAL A 246 -1.66 -43.08 31.18
C VAL A 246 -0.86 -43.06 32.49
N ILE A 247 0.01 -42.08 32.71
CA ILE A 247 0.77 -41.93 33.96
C ILE A 247 -0.18 -41.71 35.16
N ALA A 248 -1.23 -40.91 34.98
CA ALA A 248 -2.22 -40.67 36.02
C ALA A 248 -3.00 -41.96 36.40
N VAL A 249 -3.39 -42.77 35.40
CA VAL A 249 -4.08 -44.05 35.62
C VAL A 249 -3.18 -45.07 36.31
N ILE A 250 -1.92 -45.21 35.89
CA ILE A 250 -0.93 -46.07 36.56
C ILE A 250 -0.72 -45.63 38.02
N GLY A 251 -0.63 -44.32 38.27
CA GLY A 251 -0.50 -43.78 39.63
C GLY A 251 -1.70 -44.07 40.53
N LEU A 252 -2.89 -44.27 39.97
CA LEU A 252 -4.11 -44.68 40.70
C LEU A 252 -4.16 -46.18 40.99
N ILE A 253 -3.60 -47.02 40.12
CA ILE A 253 -3.62 -48.49 40.26
C ILE A 253 -2.52 -48.99 41.20
N VAL A 254 -1.40 -48.29 41.32
CA VAL A 254 -0.24 -48.65 42.15
C VAL A 254 -0.37 -48.12 43.58
N LYS A 255 -1.46 -47.50 43.95
CA LYS A 255 -1.76 -47.04 45.29
C LYS A 255 -2.69 -48.06 45.98
#